data_aeef1e678cca7e7a53482a11da070e39
#
_entry.id   aeef1e678cca7e7a53482a11da070e39
#
_cell.length_a   1.000
_cell.length_b   1.000
_cell.length_c   1.000
_cell.angle_alpha   90.00
_cell.angle_beta   90.00
_cell.angle_gamma   90.00
#
_symmetry.space_group_name_H-M   'P 1'
#
loop_
_entity.id
_entity.type
_entity.pdbx_description
1 polymer ?
#
loop_
_entity_poly.entity_id
_entity_poly.type
_entity_poly.pdbx_seq_one_letter_code
_entity_poly.pdbx_strand_id
1 'polypeptide(L)'
;FDNVKYVLNQTYDDIEIICVDDMSSDGSRAILEKYKKKSDKVKAIYLTENAGVANARNVAIENAEGRFIAFLDSDDVWLPEKISRQIDFMLENQYEFTFTSYRFMDADSKLMNTVVKAKKELDYNKLLKHNAIACLTVVIDRNYIKEIVMPKTRHEDYAAWLRILKRGHKAHGLNDLLALYRTRQNSLSGNKLKAATWTWNILRNEEKLGFFKSLYCFTNYAFVNVFKHFLSK
;
A
#
# COMPACT_ATOMS: atom_id res chain seq x y z
N PHE A 1 11.23 -12.07 2.13
CA PHE A 1 10.51 -12.41 0.88
C PHE A 1 9.70 -13.73 0.93
N ASP A 2 9.43 -14.28 2.10
CA ASP A 2 8.53 -15.45 2.21
C ASP A 2 7.08 -15.15 1.80
N ASN A 3 6.74 -13.89 1.66
CA ASN A 3 5.42 -13.43 1.24
C ASN A 3 5.10 -13.69 -0.24
N VAL A 4 6.09 -13.93 -1.10
CA VAL A 4 5.88 -14.38 -2.49
C VAL A 4 4.97 -15.62 -2.55
N LYS A 5 5.08 -16.52 -1.57
CA LYS A 5 4.19 -17.69 -1.46
C LYS A 5 2.71 -17.33 -1.32
N TYR A 6 2.36 -16.23 -0.64
CA TYR A 6 0.97 -15.80 -0.47
C TYR A 6 0.40 -15.22 -1.77
N VAL A 7 1.25 -14.65 -2.62
CA VAL A 7 0.84 -14.19 -3.95
C VAL A 7 0.72 -15.38 -4.92
N LEU A 8 1.64 -16.34 -4.87
CA LEU A 8 1.54 -17.56 -5.67
C LEU A 8 0.33 -18.44 -5.30
N ASN A 9 -0.18 -18.31 -4.07
CA ASN A 9 -1.34 -19.05 -3.57
C ASN A 9 -2.66 -18.25 -3.71
N GLN A 10 -2.69 -17.16 -4.50
CA GLN A 10 -3.94 -16.48 -4.80
C GLN A 10 -4.86 -17.36 -5.65
N THR A 11 -6.17 -17.23 -5.45
CA THR A 11 -7.20 -17.93 -6.25
C THR A 11 -7.39 -17.34 -7.64
N TYR A 12 -6.77 -16.21 -7.93
CA TYR A 12 -6.72 -15.59 -9.24
C TYR A 12 -5.41 -15.97 -9.93
N ASP A 13 -5.49 -16.74 -11.03
CA ASP A 13 -4.32 -17.37 -11.64
C ASP A 13 -3.51 -16.48 -12.58
N ASP A 14 -4.16 -15.52 -13.24
CA ASP A 14 -3.52 -14.64 -14.22
C ASP A 14 -2.79 -13.48 -13.54
N ILE A 15 -1.67 -13.82 -12.88
CA ILE A 15 -0.81 -12.87 -12.14
C ILE A 15 0.65 -12.97 -12.57
N GLU A 16 1.32 -11.83 -12.67
CA GLU A 16 2.77 -11.69 -12.61
C GLU A 16 3.18 -11.12 -11.25
N ILE A 17 4.35 -11.50 -10.77
CA ILE A 17 4.91 -11.05 -9.49
C ILE A 17 6.25 -10.39 -9.78
N ILE A 18 6.33 -9.07 -9.58
CA ILE A 18 7.56 -8.31 -9.78
C ILE A 18 8.17 -8.00 -8.43
N CYS A 19 9.26 -8.67 -8.11
CA CYS A 19 10.00 -8.47 -6.87
C CYS A 19 11.21 -7.58 -7.14
N VAL A 20 11.26 -6.42 -6.52
CA VAL A 20 12.41 -5.51 -6.61
C VAL A 20 13.19 -5.55 -5.32
N ASP A 21 14.47 -5.92 -5.41
CA ASP A 21 15.42 -5.93 -4.30
C ASP A 21 16.23 -4.65 -4.31
N ASP A 22 15.99 -3.79 -3.32
CA ASP A 22 16.65 -2.50 -3.15
C ASP A 22 18.00 -2.62 -2.44
N MET A 23 18.89 -3.46 -3.01
CA MET A 23 20.24 -3.75 -2.51
C MET A 23 20.25 -4.36 -1.10
N SER A 24 19.47 -5.42 -0.87
CA SER A 24 19.46 -6.15 0.40
C SER A 24 20.81 -6.82 0.67
N SER A 25 21.27 -6.73 1.92
CA SER A 25 22.51 -7.35 2.42
C SER A 25 22.26 -8.66 3.19
N ASP A 26 21.01 -9.08 3.36
CA ASP A 26 20.59 -10.32 4.02
C ASP A 26 20.35 -11.46 2.99
N GLY A 27 19.74 -12.55 3.41
CA GLY A 27 19.43 -13.69 2.54
C GLY A 27 18.29 -13.46 1.52
N SER A 28 17.76 -12.26 1.37
CA SER A 28 16.58 -11.93 0.52
C SER A 28 16.79 -12.31 -0.95
N ARG A 29 17.95 -12.01 -1.53
CA ARG A 29 18.28 -12.36 -2.92
C ARG A 29 18.25 -13.85 -3.20
N ALA A 30 18.80 -14.65 -2.27
CA ALA A 30 18.80 -16.11 -2.42
C ALA A 30 17.39 -16.71 -2.37
N ILE A 31 16.49 -16.09 -1.59
CA ILE A 31 15.07 -16.47 -1.53
C ILE A 31 14.36 -16.11 -2.84
N LEU A 32 14.57 -14.92 -3.38
CA LEU A 32 14.01 -14.50 -4.66
C LEU A 32 14.46 -15.39 -5.82
N GLU A 33 15.75 -15.77 -5.88
CA GLU A 33 16.26 -16.69 -6.90
C GLU A 33 15.60 -18.08 -6.83
N LYS A 34 15.25 -18.56 -5.63
CA LYS A 34 14.50 -19.82 -5.48
C LYS A 34 13.09 -19.68 -6.07
N TYR A 35 12.37 -18.59 -5.80
CA TYR A 35 11.04 -18.38 -6.33
C TYR A 35 11.04 -18.19 -7.84
N LYS A 36 11.99 -17.41 -8.38
CA LYS A 36 12.19 -17.22 -9.83
C LYS A 36 12.42 -18.54 -10.58
N LYS A 37 13.20 -19.46 -9.99
CA LYS A 37 13.43 -20.80 -10.56
C LYS A 37 12.19 -21.71 -10.42
N LYS A 38 11.32 -21.46 -9.47
CA LYS A 38 10.16 -22.29 -9.16
C LYS A 38 8.92 -21.91 -9.98
N SER A 39 8.82 -20.66 -10.44
CA SER A 39 7.63 -20.17 -11.12
C SER A 39 7.96 -19.06 -12.11
N ASP A 40 7.50 -19.22 -13.35
CA ASP A 40 7.64 -18.23 -14.43
C ASP A 40 6.83 -16.95 -14.18
N LYS A 41 5.89 -16.99 -13.22
CA LYS A 41 5.14 -15.82 -12.76
C LYS A 41 6.01 -14.82 -12.01
N VAL A 42 7.21 -15.22 -11.53
CA VAL A 42 8.08 -14.40 -10.67
C VAL A 42 9.20 -13.77 -11.47
N LYS A 43 9.15 -12.44 -11.60
CA LYS A 43 10.22 -11.60 -12.14
C LYS A 43 10.98 -10.97 -10.94
N ALA A 44 12.32 -11.12 -10.89
CA ALA A 44 13.16 -10.51 -9.87
C ALA A 44 14.07 -9.46 -10.49
N ILE A 45 14.09 -8.26 -9.92
CA ILE A 45 14.93 -7.13 -10.34
C ILE A 45 15.82 -6.76 -9.15
N TYR A 46 17.12 -6.65 -9.37
CA TYR A 46 18.13 -6.35 -8.35
C TYR A 46 18.73 -4.97 -8.61
N LEU A 47 18.45 -4.03 -7.73
CA LEU A 47 19.03 -2.69 -7.83
C LEU A 47 20.52 -2.71 -7.41
N THR A 48 21.31 -1.82 -8.02
CA THR A 48 22.73 -1.68 -7.75
C THR A 48 23.05 -0.73 -6.61
N GLU A 49 22.05 0.05 -6.17
CA GLU A 49 22.12 0.96 -5.03
C GLU A 49 20.82 0.95 -4.23
N ASN A 50 20.87 1.29 -2.96
CA ASN A 50 19.68 1.45 -2.14
C ASN A 50 19.06 2.84 -2.39
N ALA A 51 18.02 2.89 -3.20
CA ALA A 51 17.32 4.12 -3.57
C ALA A 51 15.98 4.30 -2.83
N GLY A 52 15.61 3.37 -1.96
CA GLY A 52 14.45 3.41 -1.09
C GLY A 52 13.17 2.84 -1.72
N VAL A 53 12.17 2.59 -0.85
CA VAL A 53 10.93 1.89 -1.19
C VAL A 53 10.13 2.54 -2.34
N ALA A 54 10.11 3.88 -2.42
CA ALA A 54 9.46 4.59 -3.51
C ALA A 54 10.07 4.24 -4.87
N ASN A 55 11.40 4.21 -4.95
CA ASN A 55 12.11 3.85 -6.17
C ASN A 55 11.87 2.38 -6.54
N ALA A 56 11.96 1.47 -5.57
CA ALA A 56 11.72 0.05 -5.80
C ALA A 56 10.29 -0.21 -6.33
N ARG A 57 9.27 0.47 -5.78
CA ARG A 57 7.90 0.38 -6.29
C ARG A 57 7.75 0.99 -7.68
N ASN A 58 8.40 2.11 -7.99
CA ASN A 58 8.37 2.68 -9.34
C ASN A 58 8.98 1.74 -10.37
N VAL A 59 10.14 1.16 -10.07
CA VAL A 59 10.77 0.14 -10.92
C VAL A 59 9.84 -1.06 -11.15
N ALA A 60 9.13 -1.52 -10.10
CA ALA A 60 8.14 -2.58 -10.25
C ALA A 60 6.97 -2.16 -11.17
N ILE A 61 6.42 -0.95 -10.98
CA ILE A 61 5.33 -0.41 -11.80
C ILE A 61 5.74 -0.29 -13.28
N GLU A 62 6.94 0.19 -13.55
CA GLU A 62 7.49 0.36 -14.92
C GLU A 62 7.67 -0.98 -15.65
N ASN A 63 7.98 -2.05 -14.90
CA ASN A 63 8.16 -3.40 -15.46
C ASN A 63 6.88 -4.24 -15.45
N ALA A 64 5.77 -3.72 -14.93
CA ALA A 64 4.50 -4.42 -14.90
C ALA A 64 3.80 -4.36 -16.25
N GLU A 65 3.29 -5.52 -16.71
CA GLU A 65 2.55 -5.68 -17.96
C GLU A 65 1.04 -5.81 -17.72
N GLY A 66 0.64 -6.27 -16.54
CA GLY A 66 -0.75 -6.51 -16.15
C GLY A 66 -1.65 -5.27 -16.19
N ARG A 67 -2.93 -5.47 -16.44
CA ARG A 67 -3.96 -4.42 -16.38
C ARG A 67 -4.11 -3.84 -14.98
N PHE A 68 -4.06 -4.70 -13.97
CA PHE A 68 -4.25 -4.31 -12.57
C PHE A 68 -2.91 -4.28 -11.84
N ILE A 69 -2.66 -3.21 -11.09
CA ILE A 69 -1.49 -3.07 -10.22
C ILE A 69 -1.92 -3.22 -8.77
N ALA A 70 -1.26 -4.11 -8.05
CA ALA A 70 -1.40 -4.31 -6.61
C ALA A 70 -0.03 -4.27 -5.93
N PHE A 71 0.02 -3.91 -4.66
CA PHE A 71 1.26 -3.73 -3.90
C PHE A 71 1.28 -4.62 -2.66
N LEU A 72 2.41 -5.27 -2.42
CA LEU A 72 2.63 -6.05 -1.21
C LEU A 72 4.04 -5.83 -0.69
N ASP A 73 4.17 -5.33 0.52
CA ASP A 73 5.46 -5.17 1.18
C ASP A 73 5.99 -6.54 1.66
N SER A 74 7.32 -6.67 1.76
CA SER A 74 7.98 -7.96 2.00
C SER A 74 7.69 -8.60 3.35
N ASP A 75 7.03 -7.93 4.26
CA ASP A 75 6.64 -8.41 5.59
C ASP A 75 5.12 -8.58 5.78
N ASP A 76 4.32 -8.14 4.81
CA ASP A 76 2.87 -8.24 4.85
C ASP A 76 2.33 -9.53 4.21
N VAL A 77 1.05 -9.81 4.38
CA VAL A 77 0.40 -11.03 3.88
C VAL A 77 -0.93 -10.70 3.19
N TRP A 78 -1.15 -11.30 2.03
CA TRP A 78 -2.47 -11.38 1.41
C TRP A 78 -3.16 -12.70 1.73
N LEU A 79 -4.47 -12.64 1.98
CA LEU A 79 -5.31 -13.83 2.07
C LEU A 79 -5.58 -14.38 0.66
N PRO A 80 -5.84 -15.69 0.52
CA PRO A 80 -5.89 -16.35 -0.80
C PRO A 80 -6.86 -15.74 -1.81
N GLU A 81 -7.99 -15.21 -1.37
CA GLU A 81 -9.04 -14.66 -2.23
C GLU A 81 -8.90 -13.15 -2.50
N LYS A 82 -7.80 -12.51 -2.06
CA LYS A 82 -7.71 -11.05 -2.13
C LYS A 82 -7.81 -10.52 -3.55
N ILE A 83 -7.04 -11.07 -4.47
CA ILE A 83 -6.98 -10.55 -5.83
C ILE A 83 -8.26 -10.87 -6.59
N SER A 84 -8.79 -12.09 -6.52
CA SER A 84 -10.04 -12.46 -7.19
C SER A 84 -11.21 -11.59 -6.73
N ARG A 85 -11.46 -11.52 -5.42
CA ARG A 85 -12.59 -10.73 -4.88
C ARG A 85 -12.48 -9.25 -5.17
N GLN A 86 -11.26 -8.70 -5.15
CA GLN A 86 -11.07 -7.28 -5.38
C GLN A 86 -11.20 -6.92 -6.87
N ILE A 87 -10.73 -7.78 -7.79
CA ILE A 87 -10.92 -7.61 -9.24
C ILE A 87 -12.40 -7.74 -9.60
N ASP A 88 -13.09 -8.77 -9.08
CA ASP A 88 -14.54 -8.94 -9.30
C ASP A 88 -15.31 -7.68 -8.86
N PHE A 89 -15.01 -7.17 -7.65
CA PHE A 89 -15.61 -5.94 -7.14
C PHE A 89 -15.34 -4.73 -8.03
N MET A 90 -14.12 -4.63 -8.62
CA MET A 90 -13.77 -3.56 -9.55
C MET A 90 -14.58 -3.66 -10.85
N LEU A 91 -14.64 -4.85 -11.43
CA LEU A 91 -15.29 -5.07 -12.73
C LEU A 91 -16.81 -4.92 -12.63
N GLU A 92 -17.44 -5.50 -11.62
CA GLU A 92 -18.89 -5.42 -11.39
C GLU A 92 -19.38 -3.98 -11.18
N ASN A 93 -18.58 -3.14 -10.54
CA ASN A 93 -18.96 -1.77 -10.19
C ASN A 93 -18.28 -0.71 -11.07
N GLN A 94 -17.46 -1.10 -12.04
CA GLN A 94 -16.66 -0.21 -12.90
C GLN A 94 -15.74 0.73 -12.08
N TYR A 95 -15.15 0.21 -11.00
CA TYR A 95 -14.22 0.96 -10.16
C TYR A 95 -12.80 0.85 -10.67
N GLU A 96 -12.09 1.96 -10.67
CA GLU A 96 -10.72 2.08 -11.19
C GLU A 96 -9.63 2.06 -10.11
N PHE A 97 -10.01 2.33 -8.86
CA PHE A 97 -9.15 2.28 -7.68
C PHE A 97 -9.93 1.70 -6.51
N THR A 98 -9.46 0.58 -5.98
CA THR A 98 -10.07 -0.08 -4.82
C THR A 98 -9.05 -0.37 -3.72
N PHE A 99 -9.56 -0.55 -2.50
CA PHE A 99 -8.78 -0.96 -1.34
C PHE A 99 -9.66 -1.81 -0.40
N THR A 100 -9.02 -2.62 0.46
CA THR A 100 -9.71 -3.58 1.33
C THR A 100 -9.54 -3.26 2.80
N SER A 101 -10.32 -3.93 3.65
CA SER A 101 -10.04 -4.02 5.08
C SER A 101 -8.80 -4.88 5.32
N TYR A 102 -8.10 -4.62 6.43
CA TYR A 102 -6.96 -5.41 6.86
C TYR A 102 -6.93 -5.57 8.38
N ARG A 103 -6.19 -6.58 8.85
CA ARG A 103 -5.94 -6.83 10.27
C ARG A 103 -4.46 -6.68 10.57
N PHE A 104 -4.15 -6.20 11.76
CA PHE A 104 -2.78 -6.21 12.23
C PHE A 104 -2.35 -7.60 12.69
N MET A 105 -1.07 -7.93 12.46
CA MET A 105 -0.36 -9.05 13.06
C MET A 105 0.96 -8.56 13.65
N ASP A 106 1.47 -9.24 14.66
CA ASP A 106 2.76 -8.93 15.26
C ASP A 106 3.94 -9.51 14.46
N ALA A 107 5.16 -9.30 14.97
CA ALA A 107 6.39 -9.80 14.33
C ALA A 107 6.40 -11.34 14.18
N ASP A 108 5.76 -12.05 15.11
CA ASP A 108 5.69 -13.52 15.16
C ASP A 108 4.51 -14.08 14.35
N SER A 109 3.85 -13.25 13.54
CA SER A 109 2.66 -13.59 12.74
C SER A 109 1.39 -13.91 13.55
N LYS A 110 1.33 -13.55 14.82
CA LYS A 110 0.14 -13.69 15.64
C LYS A 110 -0.85 -12.58 15.31
N LEU A 111 -2.08 -12.95 15.04
CA LEU A 111 -3.15 -12.00 14.71
C LEU A 111 -3.51 -11.13 15.93
N MET A 112 -3.55 -9.84 15.72
CA MET A 112 -4.03 -8.86 16.71
C MET A 112 -5.55 -8.68 16.56
N ASN A 113 -6.22 -8.19 17.61
CA ASN A 113 -7.66 -7.95 17.58
C ASN A 113 -8.04 -6.74 16.69
N THR A 114 -7.09 -5.88 16.39
CA THR A 114 -7.33 -4.64 15.65
C THR A 114 -7.54 -4.91 14.17
N VAL A 115 -8.74 -4.58 13.69
CA VAL A 115 -9.12 -4.60 12.27
C VAL A 115 -9.36 -3.18 11.80
N VAL A 116 -8.78 -2.81 10.67
CA VAL A 116 -9.06 -1.54 10.00
C VAL A 116 -10.03 -1.80 8.87
N LYS A 117 -11.25 -1.30 9.01
CA LYS A 117 -12.30 -1.45 8.00
C LYS A 117 -12.13 -0.45 6.88
N ALA A 118 -12.28 -0.91 5.64
CA ALA A 118 -12.28 -0.05 4.47
C ALA A 118 -13.49 0.89 4.49
N LYS A 119 -13.27 2.17 4.21
CA LYS A 119 -14.35 3.14 4.03
C LYS A 119 -14.98 2.94 2.64
N LYS A 120 -16.30 3.09 2.53
CA LYS A 120 -17.03 2.85 1.28
C LYS A 120 -16.43 3.61 0.09
N GLU A 121 -16.12 4.88 0.27
CA GLU A 121 -15.57 5.75 -0.78
C GLU A 121 -14.69 6.84 -0.18
N LEU A 122 -13.56 7.09 -0.82
CA LEU A 122 -12.66 8.20 -0.52
C LEU A 122 -12.41 9.02 -1.79
N ASP A 123 -12.57 10.32 -1.65
CA ASP A 123 -12.11 11.33 -2.59
C ASP A 123 -10.86 12.04 -2.04
N TYR A 124 -10.30 12.94 -2.84
CA TYR A 124 -9.13 13.73 -2.46
C TYR A 124 -9.31 14.46 -1.12
N ASN A 125 -10.45 15.13 -0.91
CA ASN A 125 -10.68 15.91 0.30
C ASN A 125 -10.87 15.06 1.56
N LYS A 126 -11.47 13.87 1.41
CA LYS A 126 -11.58 12.89 2.51
C LYS A 126 -10.21 12.31 2.85
N LEU A 127 -9.40 11.96 1.83
CA LEU A 127 -8.08 11.38 2.04
C LEU A 127 -7.09 12.38 2.65
N LEU A 128 -7.14 13.68 2.28
CA LEU A 128 -6.34 14.73 2.91
C LEU A 128 -6.47 14.80 4.44
N LYS A 129 -7.65 14.47 4.97
CA LYS A 129 -7.93 14.53 6.42
C LYS A 129 -7.45 13.29 7.18
N HIS A 130 -7.22 12.19 6.50
CA HIS A 130 -6.82 10.94 7.12
C HIS A 130 -6.25 9.97 6.09
N ASN A 131 -4.99 9.55 6.27
CA ASN A 131 -4.42 8.45 5.47
C ASN A 131 -5.13 7.13 5.83
N ALA A 132 -6.17 6.79 5.07
CA ALA A 132 -7.04 5.66 5.33
C ALA A 132 -6.78 4.46 4.40
N ILE A 133 -5.83 4.57 3.46
CA ILE A 133 -5.53 3.55 2.45
C ILE A 133 -4.13 3.00 2.69
N ALA A 134 -4.04 1.77 3.20
CA ALA A 134 -2.76 1.09 3.35
C ALA A 134 -2.31 0.47 2.02
N CYS A 135 -1.03 0.59 1.68
CA CYS A 135 -0.46 0.18 0.40
C CYS A 135 -0.81 -1.27 0.03
N LEU A 136 -0.66 -2.21 0.96
CA LEU A 136 -0.95 -3.64 0.76
C LEU A 136 -2.41 -3.95 0.41
N THR A 137 -3.34 -3.00 0.60
CA THR A 137 -4.78 -3.21 0.34
C THR A 137 -5.22 -2.77 -1.04
N VAL A 138 -4.37 -2.06 -1.77
CA VAL A 138 -4.70 -1.36 -3.01
C VAL A 138 -4.69 -2.28 -4.22
N VAL A 139 -5.65 -2.05 -5.15
CA VAL A 139 -5.60 -2.46 -6.56
C VAL A 139 -6.04 -1.28 -7.43
N ILE A 140 -5.30 -1.04 -8.50
CA ILE A 140 -5.53 0.06 -9.47
C ILE A 140 -5.65 -0.51 -10.88
N ASP A 141 -6.67 -0.10 -11.63
CA ASP A 141 -6.84 -0.43 -13.04
C ASP A 141 -6.10 0.57 -13.93
N ARG A 142 -5.03 0.11 -14.59
CA ARG A 142 -4.21 0.91 -15.52
C ARG A 142 -4.95 1.35 -16.78
N ASN A 143 -6.07 0.74 -17.11
CA ASN A 143 -6.87 1.20 -18.24
C ASN A 143 -7.43 2.60 -18.03
N TYR A 144 -7.71 2.95 -16.78
CA TYR A 144 -8.24 4.26 -16.37
C TYR A 144 -7.18 5.16 -15.75
N ILE A 145 -6.33 4.63 -14.86
CA ILE A 145 -5.29 5.39 -14.17
C ILE A 145 -3.94 5.06 -14.80
N LYS A 146 -3.56 5.84 -15.81
CA LYS A 146 -2.34 5.60 -16.61
C LYS A 146 -1.05 5.93 -15.89
N GLU A 147 -1.07 6.88 -14.97
CA GLU A 147 0.12 7.37 -14.28
C GLU A 147 0.05 7.03 -12.79
N ILE A 148 0.80 6.01 -12.42
CA ILE A 148 0.96 5.56 -11.03
C ILE A 148 2.43 5.78 -10.69
N VAL A 149 2.73 6.78 -9.85
CA VAL A 149 4.09 7.15 -9.46
C VAL A 149 4.17 7.34 -7.96
N MET A 150 5.09 6.65 -7.33
CA MET A 150 5.46 6.85 -5.92
C MET A 150 6.45 8.00 -5.82
N PRO A 151 6.09 9.14 -5.21
CA PRO A 151 7.02 10.27 -5.11
C PRO A 151 8.14 9.95 -4.11
N LYS A 152 9.32 10.54 -4.33
CA LYS A 152 10.48 10.36 -3.46
C LYS A 152 10.30 11.17 -2.15
N THR A 153 9.35 10.74 -1.33
CA THR A 153 9.05 11.34 -0.02
C THR A 153 8.77 10.24 0.99
N ARG A 154 8.65 10.57 2.27
CA ARG A 154 8.13 9.64 3.28
C ARG A 154 6.61 9.57 3.19
N HIS A 155 6.01 8.42 3.45
CA HIS A 155 4.59 8.10 3.16
C HIS A 155 4.29 8.29 1.66
N GLU A 156 5.17 7.72 0.82
CA GLU A 156 5.12 7.80 -0.63
C GLU A 156 3.82 7.26 -1.21
N ASP A 157 3.26 6.22 -0.60
CA ASP A 157 1.97 5.63 -0.93
C ASP A 157 0.82 6.64 -0.72
N TYR A 158 0.77 7.28 0.45
CA TYR A 158 -0.22 8.32 0.73
C TYR A 158 -0.15 9.49 -0.24
N ALA A 159 1.05 9.95 -0.56
CA ALA A 159 1.25 11.03 -1.54
C ALA A 159 0.85 10.58 -2.97
N ALA A 160 1.13 9.33 -3.35
CA ALA A 160 0.70 8.77 -4.63
C ALA A 160 -0.84 8.70 -4.73
N TRP A 161 -1.50 8.21 -3.68
CA TRP A 161 -2.97 8.16 -3.66
C TRP A 161 -3.61 9.55 -3.72
N LEU A 162 -3.06 10.53 -3.01
CA LEU A 162 -3.51 11.92 -3.11
C LEU A 162 -3.38 12.46 -4.54
N ARG A 163 -2.26 12.20 -5.23
CA ARG A 163 -2.07 12.63 -6.63
C ARG A 163 -3.10 12.02 -7.58
N ILE A 164 -3.42 10.74 -7.41
CA ILE A 164 -4.45 10.06 -8.19
C ILE A 164 -5.82 10.67 -7.93
N LEU A 165 -6.23 10.78 -6.66
CA LEU A 165 -7.56 11.30 -6.30
C LEU A 165 -7.71 12.79 -6.64
N LYS A 166 -6.62 13.58 -6.66
CA LYS A 166 -6.63 14.99 -7.08
C LYS A 166 -6.99 15.19 -8.55
N ARG A 167 -6.77 14.16 -9.39
CA ARG A 167 -7.15 14.14 -10.82
C ARG A 167 -8.63 13.83 -11.04
N GLY A 168 -9.41 13.66 -9.98
CA GLY A 168 -10.87 13.40 -10.05
C GLY A 168 -11.24 11.93 -9.82
N HIS A 169 -10.26 11.01 -9.71
CA HIS A 169 -10.52 9.62 -9.38
C HIS A 169 -11.04 9.47 -7.95
N LYS A 170 -11.70 8.34 -7.67
CA LYS A 170 -12.15 7.96 -6.34
C LYS A 170 -11.62 6.58 -5.98
N ALA A 171 -11.34 6.38 -4.69
CA ALA A 171 -10.98 5.07 -4.16
C ALA A 171 -12.19 4.43 -3.47
N HIS A 172 -12.52 3.21 -3.85
CA HIS A 172 -13.68 2.47 -3.35
C HIS A 172 -13.25 1.31 -2.46
N GLY A 173 -13.81 1.24 -1.26
CA GLY A 173 -13.46 0.23 -0.27
C GLY A 173 -14.34 -1.01 -0.35
N LEU A 174 -13.71 -2.15 -0.54
CA LEU A 174 -14.28 -3.47 -0.29
C LEU A 174 -14.08 -3.80 1.20
N ASN A 175 -15.19 -3.88 1.96
CA ASN A 175 -15.10 -4.08 3.41
C ASN A 175 -14.84 -5.55 3.81
N ASP A 176 -14.08 -6.27 3.00
CA ASP A 176 -13.64 -7.62 3.28
C ASP A 176 -12.23 -7.61 3.84
N LEU A 177 -11.99 -8.46 4.86
CA LEU A 177 -10.67 -8.64 5.45
C LEU A 177 -9.84 -9.56 4.54
N LEU A 178 -8.97 -8.95 3.73
CA LEU A 178 -8.21 -9.67 2.69
C LEU A 178 -6.69 -9.49 2.80
N ALA A 179 -6.23 -8.73 3.80
CA ALA A 179 -4.81 -8.50 4.02
C ALA A 179 -4.44 -8.46 5.51
N LEU A 180 -3.20 -8.82 5.82
CA LEU A 180 -2.63 -8.77 7.16
C LEU A 180 -1.41 -7.86 7.13
N TYR A 181 -1.45 -6.80 7.95
CA TYR A 181 -0.39 -5.81 8.10
C TYR A 181 0.52 -6.18 9.27
N ARG A 182 1.81 -6.37 9.01
CA ARG A 182 2.77 -6.71 10.07
C ARG A 182 3.28 -5.48 10.79
N THR A 183 3.15 -5.50 12.12
CA THR A 183 3.73 -4.47 12.98
C THR A 183 5.06 -4.95 13.55
N ARG A 184 6.06 -4.08 13.51
CA ARG A 184 7.37 -4.30 14.17
C ARG A 184 7.65 -3.15 15.12
N GLN A 185 8.29 -3.43 16.27
CA GLN A 185 8.63 -2.38 17.26
C GLN A 185 9.48 -1.24 16.68
N ASN A 186 10.31 -1.53 15.67
CA ASN A 186 11.19 -0.56 15.00
C ASN A 186 10.70 -0.19 13.58
N SER A 187 9.40 -0.34 13.27
CA SER A 187 8.90 0.06 11.95
C SER A 187 9.08 1.56 11.71
N LEU A 188 9.33 1.95 10.45
CA LEU A 188 9.49 3.36 10.06
C LEU A 188 8.28 4.22 10.48
N SER A 189 7.07 3.65 10.39
CA SER A 189 5.81 4.28 10.79
C SER A 189 5.51 4.21 12.29
N GLY A 190 6.27 3.47 13.08
CA GLY A 190 6.04 3.28 14.53
C GLY A 190 6.25 4.55 15.36
N ASN A 191 7.08 5.49 14.89
CA ASN A 191 7.29 6.76 15.56
C ASN A 191 6.23 7.78 15.14
N LYS A 192 5.22 7.97 15.99
CA LYS A 192 4.05 8.85 15.72
C LYS A 192 4.43 10.31 15.44
N LEU A 193 5.47 10.84 16.12
CA LEU A 193 5.93 12.21 15.88
C LEU A 193 6.55 12.36 14.50
N LYS A 194 7.40 11.40 14.09
CA LYS A 194 7.95 11.37 12.74
C LYS A 194 6.84 11.22 11.68
N ALA A 195 5.88 10.33 11.90
CA ALA A 195 4.76 10.16 10.98
C ALA A 195 3.91 11.46 10.84
N ALA A 196 3.73 12.20 11.93
CA ALA A 196 3.06 13.50 11.92
C ALA A 196 3.84 14.54 11.09
N THR A 197 5.17 14.63 11.28
CA THR A 197 6.01 15.54 10.47
C THR A 197 5.99 15.19 8.99
N TRP A 198 5.98 13.92 8.63
CA TRP A 198 5.88 13.47 7.24
C TRP A 198 4.52 13.81 6.62
N THR A 199 3.43 13.61 7.36
CA THR A 199 2.10 14.02 6.91
C THR A 199 2.02 15.54 6.71
N TRP A 200 2.56 16.34 7.64
CA TRP A 200 2.64 17.79 7.47
C TRP A 200 3.43 18.18 6.22
N ASN A 201 4.58 17.53 5.98
CA ASN A 201 5.40 17.74 4.79
C ASN A 201 4.62 17.47 3.50
N ILE A 202 3.85 16.37 3.43
CA ILE A 202 3.00 16.08 2.27
C ILE A 202 1.99 17.19 2.04
N LEU A 203 1.26 17.62 3.09
CA LEU A 203 0.26 18.67 2.95
C LEU A 203 0.86 20.01 2.47
N ARG A 204 2.06 20.36 2.96
CA ARG A 204 2.69 21.66 2.66
C ARG A 204 3.52 21.65 1.38
N ASN A 205 4.32 20.63 1.15
CA ASN A 205 5.33 20.61 0.10
C ASN A 205 4.89 19.82 -1.13
N GLU A 206 4.25 18.65 -0.95
CA GLU A 206 3.77 17.85 -2.08
C GLU A 206 2.45 18.41 -2.62
N GLU A 207 1.46 18.63 -1.74
CA GLU A 207 0.14 19.12 -2.11
C GLU A 207 0.07 20.64 -2.22
N LYS A 208 1.07 21.37 -1.71
CA LYS A 208 1.18 22.84 -1.75
C LYS A 208 -0.04 23.56 -1.17
N LEU A 209 -0.68 22.96 -0.17
CA LEU A 209 -1.86 23.57 0.47
C LEU A 209 -1.48 24.83 1.24
N GLY A 210 -2.37 25.84 1.24
CA GLY A 210 -2.22 27.00 2.12
C GLY A 210 -2.18 26.61 3.60
N PHE A 211 -1.57 27.46 4.44
CA PHE A 211 -1.33 27.16 5.86
C PHE A 211 -2.60 26.73 6.61
N PHE A 212 -3.68 27.49 6.51
CA PHE A 212 -4.92 27.20 7.22
C PHE A 212 -5.57 25.87 6.78
N LYS A 213 -5.54 25.56 5.47
CA LYS A 213 -6.06 24.28 4.96
C LYS A 213 -5.19 23.12 5.43
N SER A 214 -3.86 23.30 5.44
CA SER A 214 -2.92 22.29 5.97
C SER A 214 -3.17 22.02 7.44
N LEU A 215 -3.32 23.09 8.25
CA LEU A 215 -3.60 22.99 9.68
C LEU A 215 -4.92 22.26 9.93
N TYR A 216 -5.98 22.59 9.20
CA TYR A 216 -7.28 21.93 9.30
C TYR A 216 -7.18 20.42 8.96
N CYS A 217 -6.49 20.05 7.87
CA CYS A 217 -6.30 18.64 7.51
C CYS A 217 -5.45 17.90 8.55
N PHE A 218 -4.39 18.54 9.03
CA PHE A 218 -3.48 17.97 10.02
C PHE A 218 -4.15 17.76 11.38
N THR A 219 -4.98 18.68 11.85
CA THR A 219 -5.74 18.52 13.11
C THR A 219 -6.71 17.35 13.01
N ASN A 220 -7.41 17.18 11.87
CA ASN A 220 -8.25 16.00 11.64
C ASN A 220 -7.43 14.71 11.66
N TYR A 221 -6.27 14.67 10.98
CA TYR A 221 -5.36 13.53 10.99
C TYR A 221 -4.93 13.18 12.43
N ALA A 222 -4.49 14.17 13.21
CA ALA A 222 -4.04 13.98 14.58
C ALA A 222 -5.19 13.46 15.48
N PHE A 223 -6.38 14.04 15.36
CA PHE A 223 -7.56 13.63 16.11
C PHE A 223 -7.93 12.17 15.85
N VAL A 224 -8.02 11.75 14.58
CA VAL A 224 -8.34 10.36 14.22
C VAL A 224 -7.31 9.37 14.76
N ASN A 225 -6.02 9.71 14.70
CA ASN A 225 -4.96 8.83 15.18
C ASN A 225 -4.89 8.74 16.71
N VAL A 226 -5.21 9.83 17.44
CA VAL A 226 -5.31 9.82 18.89
C VAL A 226 -6.53 9.00 19.34
N PHE A 227 -7.70 9.21 18.72
CA PHE A 227 -8.92 8.46 19.04
C PHE A 227 -8.78 6.95 18.77
N LYS A 228 -8.14 6.54 17.66
CA LYS A 228 -7.85 5.13 17.39
C LYS A 228 -7.03 4.49 18.53
N HIS A 229 -6.14 5.24 19.14
CA HIS A 229 -5.29 4.72 20.21
C HIS A 229 -6.04 4.55 21.53
N PHE A 230 -7.03 5.42 21.81
CA PHE A 230 -7.89 5.29 23.01
C PHE A 230 -8.89 4.13 22.89
N LEU A 231 -9.35 3.80 21.68
CA LEU A 231 -10.31 2.71 21.44
C LEU A 231 -9.63 1.33 21.25
N SER A 232 -8.30 1.28 21.12
CA SER A 232 -7.53 0.03 20.97
C SER A 232 -6.88 -0.47 22.27
N LYS A 233 -7.12 0.21 23.38
CA LYS A 233 -6.78 -0.25 24.73
C LYS A 233 -8.01 -0.85 25.41
#